data_84e14ff6380ec45e403b639045344c77
#
_entry.id   84e14ff6380ec45e403b639045344c77
#
_cell.length_a   1.000
_cell.length_b   1.000
_cell.length_c   1.000
_cell.angle_alpha   90.00
_cell.angle_beta   90.00
_cell.angle_gamma   90.00
#
_symmetry.space_group_name_H-M   'P 1'
#
loop_
_entity.id
_entity.type
_entity.pdbx_description
1 polymer ?
#
loop_
_entity_poly.entity_id
_entity_poly.type
_entity_poly.pdbx_seq_one_letter_code
_entity_poly.pdbx_strand_id
1 'polypeptide(L)'
;MTERNMGEESQGSGKLGKADRRKKRYRALFLDLDNTLLDFDASESEAFKKVLVRFGMKPEDEFVREYHQINRQCWELFEEGKLEKSTVLIRRFEIFFSGHGRGEVSSEAEALYRAFLGESAILIPGALELCRDLSREYRLYAATNGVAQTQYKRLKKSGLTPFFSGVFVSEEAGSQKPQKE
;
A
#
# COMPACT_ATOMS: atom_id res chain seq x y z
N MET A 1 48.82 34.25 -56.69
CA MET A 1 49.75 33.90 -55.65
C MET A 1 48.91 33.88 -54.35
N THR A 2 48.37 32.70 -54.03
CA THR A 2 48.87 31.66 -53.14
C THR A 2 48.95 32.16 -51.69
N GLU A 3 48.08 31.71 -50.85
CA GLU A 3 48.39 30.59 -49.96
C GLU A 3 47.14 30.17 -49.12
N ARG A 4 46.95 28.85 -49.04
CA ARG A 4 46.00 28.19 -48.21
C ARG A 4 46.53 28.17 -46.77
N ASN A 5 45.68 28.34 -45.81
CA ASN A 5 45.98 27.91 -44.45
C ASN A 5 44.84 27.03 -43.93
N MET A 6 45.19 25.78 -43.70
CA MET A 6 44.35 24.76 -43.09
C MET A 6 44.34 25.00 -41.59
N GLY A 7 43.17 25.21 -41.02
CA GLY A 7 42.97 25.27 -39.57
C GLY A 7 42.51 23.93 -39.05
N GLU A 8 43.24 23.42 -38.07
CA GLU A 8 43.06 22.15 -37.36
C GLU A 8 41.72 22.08 -36.62
N GLU A 9 41.01 21.00 -36.85
CA GLU A 9 39.87 20.61 -36.04
C GLU A 9 40.35 20.12 -34.67
N SER A 10 40.11 20.90 -33.62
CA SER A 10 40.29 20.49 -32.22
C SER A 10 39.13 19.62 -31.80
N GLN A 11 39.39 18.32 -31.68
CA GLN A 11 38.49 17.37 -31.01
C GLN A 11 38.41 17.68 -29.51
N GLY A 12 37.35 18.35 -29.11
CA GLY A 12 36.98 18.51 -27.70
C GLY A 12 36.40 17.24 -27.15
N SER A 13 37.25 16.39 -26.56
CA SER A 13 36.78 15.24 -25.76
C SER A 13 36.06 15.76 -24.51
N GLY A 14 34.74 15.83 -24.59
CA GLY A 14 33.89 16.12 -23.46
C GLY A 14 34.02 15.02 -22.41
N LYS A 15 34.80 15.27 -21.37
CA LYS A 15 34.78 14.47 -20.15
C LYS A 15 33.37 14.53 -19.56
N LEU A 16 32.62 13.43 -19.69
CA LEU A 16 31.41 13.23 -18.90
C LEU A 16 31.77 13.43 -17.43
N GLY A 17 31.23 14.48 -16.84
CA GLY A 17 31.41 14.81 -15.43
C GLY A 17 31.03 13.61 -14.57
N LYS A 18 31.97 13.18 -13.70
CA LYS A 18 31.68 12.23 -12.64
C LYS A 18 30.50 12.78 -11.84
N ALA A 19 29.35 12.09 -11.92
CA ALA A 19 28.20 12.39 -11.09
C ALA A 19 28.68 12.51 -9.63
N ASP A 20 28.46 13.67 -9.03
CA ASP A 20 28.77 13.96 -7.65
C ASP A 20 28.04 12.93 -6.75
N ARG A 21 28.77 11.93 -6.27
CA ARG A 21 28.28 10.96 -5.31
C ARG A 21 28.13 11.66 -3.97
N ARG A 22 27.15 12.54 -3.84
CA ARG A 22 26.76 13.05 -2.53
C ARG A 22 26.57 11.88 -1.60
N LYS A 23 27.24 11.89 -0.44
CA LYS A 23 27.07 10.85 0.57
C LYS A 23 25.59 10.76 0.90
N LYS A 24 24.93 9.66 0.47
CA LYS A 24 23.50 9.46 0.74
C LYS A 24 23.27 9.49 2.24
N ARG A 25 22.39 10.37 2.68
CA ARG A 25 22.03 10.50 4.10
C ARG A 25 21.35 9.25 4.63
N TYR A 26 20.63 8.54 3.76
CA TYR A 26 19.87 7.33 4.10
C TYR A 26 20.34 6.15 3.25
N ARG A 27 20.29 4.93 3.82
CA ARG A 27 20.62 3.67 3.14
C ARG A 27 19.40 2.81 2.87
N ALA A 28 18.32 3.06 3.60
CA ALA A 28 17.07 2.35 3.52
C ALA A 28 15.89 3.33 3.62
N LEU A 29 14.79 2.96 2.99
CA LEU A 29 13.52 3.67 3.06
C LEU A 29 12.44 2.69 3.50
N PHE A 30 11.58 3.13 4.41
CA PHE A 30 10.38 2.44 4.81
C PHE A 30 9.18 3.11 4.14
N LEU A 31 8.42 2.36 3.39
CA LEU A 31 7.25 2.85 2.67
C LEU A 31 6.01 2.18 3.23
N ASP A 32 4.98 2.97 3.48
CA ASP A 32 3.66 2.46 3.77
C ASP A 32 3.03 1.86 2.51
N LEU A 33 2.02 1.02 2.67
CA LEU A 33 1.35 0.35 1.56
C LEU A 33 -0.01 1.01 1.24
N ASP A 34 -0.91 1.03 2.20
CA ASP A 34 -2.30 1.43 2.02
C ASP A 34 -2.42 2.94 1.84
N ASN A 35 -3.06 3.37 0.76
CA ASN A 35 -3.16 4.76 0.32
C ASN A 35 -1.81 5.49 0.14
N THR A 36 -0.72 4.71 0.00
CA THR A 36 0.63 5.21 -0.32
C THR A 36 1.14 4.59 -1.62
N LEU A 37 1.16 3.28 -1.73
CA LEU A 37 1.55 2.54 -2.94
C LEU A 37 0.37 1.78 -3.55
N LEU A 38 -0.55 1.32 -2.71
CA LEU A 38 -1.77 0.62 -3.08
C LEU A 38 -2.96 1.53 -2.78
N ASP A 39 -3.85 1.69 -3.76
CA ASP A 39 -5.13 2.37 -3.58
C ASP A 39 -6.04 1.48 -2.72
N PHE A 40 -5.98 1.73 -1.40
CA PHE A 40 -6.76 0.97 -0.45
C PHE A 40 -8.25 1.26 -0.60
N ASP A 41 -8.64 2.52 -0.78
CA ASP A 41 -10.04 2.91 -0.83
C ASP A 41 -10.76 2.27 -2.03
N ALA A 42 -10.11 2.23 -3.19
CA ALA A 42 -10.63 1.52 -4.35
C ALA A 42 -10.71 0.00 -4.10
N SER A 43 -9.66 -0.58 -3.51
CA SER A 43 -9.59 -2.02 -3.20
C SER A 43 -10.63 -2.43 -2.15
N GLU A 44 -10.83 -1.61 -1.11
CA GLU A 44 -11.85 -1.77 -0.09
C GLU A 44 -13.26 -1.75 -0.69
N SER A 45 -13.53 -0.73 -1.51
CA SER A 45 -14.82 -0.58 -2.19
C SER A 45 -15.17 -1.80 -3.04
N GLU A 46 -14.23 -2.28 -3.87
CA GLU A 46 -14.43 -3.48 -4.67
C GLU A 46 -14.67 -4.74 -3.83
N ALA A 47 -13.87 -4.92 -2.77
CA ALA A 47 -13.99 -6.07 -1.89
C ALA A 47 -15.33 -6.05 -1.15
N PHE A 48 -15.73 -4.90 -0.62
CA PHE A 48 -16.99 -4.78 0.11
C PHE A 48 -18.23 -4.94 -0.78
N LYS A 49 -18.20 -4.40 -2.00
CA LYS A 49 -19.27 -4.64 -3.00
C LYS A 49 -19.47 -6.13 -3.27
N LYS A 50 -18.39 -6.91 -3.36
CA LYS A 50 -18.47 -8.37 -3.52
C LYS A 50 -19.08 -9.06 -2.29
N VAL A 51 -18.76 -8.57 -1.08
CA VAL A 51 -19.37 -9.05 0.16
C VAL A 51 -20.88 -8.79 0.16
N LEU A 52 -21.32 -7.58 -0.15
CA LEU A 52 -22.73 -7.24 -0.24
C LEU A 52 -23.48 -8.18 -1.19
N VAL A 53 -22.97 -8.37 -2.39
CA VAL A 53 -23.55 -9.29 -3.39
C VAL A 53 -23.65 -10.72 -2.86
N ARG A 54 -22.61 -11.21 -2.16
CA ARG A 54 -22.58 -12.57 -1.58
C ARG A 54 -23.71 -12.80 -0.58
N PHE A 55 -24.10 -11.74 0.15
CA PHE A 55 -25.22 -11.79 1.09
C PHE A 55 -26.54 -11.28 0.52
N GLY A 56 -26.67 -11.19 -0.80
CA GLY A 56 -27.90 -10.79 -1.48
C GLY A 56 -28.29 -9.32 -1.27
N MET A 57 -27.34 -8.48 -0.88
CA MET A 57 -27.52 -7.03 -0.79
C MET A 57 -27.08 -6.37 -2.09
N LYS A 58 -27.78 -5.31 -2.49
CA LYS A 58 -27.33 -4.51 -3.63
C LYS A 58 -26.05 -3.75 -3.28
N PRO A 59 -25.05 -3.72 -4.16
CA PRO A 59 -23.78 -3.04 -3.90
C PRO A 59 -23.89 -1.53 -4.13
N GLU A 60 -24.81 -0.87 -3.41
CA GLU A 60 -25.07 0.57 -3.51
C GLU A 60 -23.90 1.36 -2.91
N ASP A 61 -23.58 2.49 -3.54
CA ASP A 61 -22.46 3.33 -3.10
C ASP A 61 -22.69 3.94 -1.70
N GLU A 62 -23.94 4.05 -1.26
CA GLU A 62 -24.29 4.48 0.10
C GLU A 62 -23.77 3.49 1.14
N PHE A 63 -24.01 2.17 0.95
CA PHE A 63 -23.49 1.13 1.84
C PHE A 63 -21.97 1.08 1.85
N VAL A 64 -21.34 1.31 0.70
CA VAL A 64 -19.88 1.38 0.62
C VAL A 64 -19.33 2.56 1.41
N ARG A 65 -19.94 3.74 1.29
CA ARG A 65 -19.53 4.92 2.06
C ARG A 65 -19.75 4.73 3.56
N GLU A 66 -20.88 4.16 3.96
CA GLU A 66 -21.17 3.84 5.37
C GLU A 66 -20.12 2.89 5.93
N TYR A 67 -19.84 1.78 5.25
CA TYR A 67 -18.83 0.83 5.67
C TYR A 67 -17.43 1.46 5.75
N HIS A 68 -17.05 2.26 4.75
CA HIS A 68 -15.77 2.97 4.74
C HIS A 68 -15.61 3.85 6.00
N GLN A 69 -16.64 4.58 6.39
CA GLN A 69 -16.61 5.41 7.61
C GLN A 69 -16.46 4.54 8.88
N ILE A 70 -17.22 3.45 8.99
CA ILE A 70 -17.13 2.51 10.11
C ILE A 70 -15.72 1.90 10.17
N ASN A 71 -15.20 1.43 9.03
CA ASN A 71 -13.87 0.84 8.94
C ASN A 71 -12.79 1.82 9.41
N ARG A 72 -12.80 3.04 8.87
CA ARG A 72 -11.86 4.08 9.26
C ARG A 72 -11.89 4.37 10.76
N GLN A 73 -13.07 4.55 11.36
CA GLN A 73 -13.21 4.79 12.79
C GLN A 73 -12.65 3.64 13.64
N CYS A 74 -12.88 2.38 13.23
CA CYS A 74 -12.33 1.24 13.94
C CYS A 74 -10.79 1.19 13.86
N TRP A 75 -10.19 1.52 12.73
CA TRP A 75 -8.74 1.58 12.57
C TRP A 75 -8.12 2.76 13.32
N GLU A 76 -8.76 3.93 13.36
CA GLU A 76 -8.35 5.08 14.19
C GLU A 76 -8.28 4.70 15.67
N LEU A 77 -9.30 3.99 16.19
CA LEU A 77 -9.30 3.50 17.56
C LEU A 77 -8.19 2.47 17.84
N PHE A 78 -7.83 1.66 16.85
CA PHE A 78 -6.67 0.75 16.97
C PHE A 78 -5.36 1.54 17.04
N GLU A 79 -5.14 2.52 16.17
CA GLU A 79 -3.93 3.35 16.15
C GLU A 79 -3.76 4.17 17.43
N GLU A 80 -4.88 4.57 18.05
CA GLU A 80 -4.91 5.20 19.37
C GLU A 80 -4.70 4.21 20.54
N GLY A 81 -4.57 2.90 20.27
CA GLY A 81 -4.43 1.87 21.28
C GLY A 81 -5.71 1.58 22.08
N LYS A 82 -6.87 2.02 21.61
CA LYS A 82 -8.18 1.81 22.27
C LYS A 82 -8.87 0.52 21.87
N LEU A 83 -8.47 -0.10 20.78
CA LEU A 83 -8.98 -1.38 20.30
C LEU A 83 -7.83 -2.31 19.92
N GLU A 84 -8.01 -3.59 20.17
CA GLU A 84 -7.16 -4.65 19.66
C GLU A 84 -7.47 -4.93 18.19
N LYS A 85 -6.46 -5.29 17.41
CA LYS A 85 -6.59 -5.57 15.97
C LYS A 85 -7.66 -6.64 15.67
N SER A 86 -7.69 -7.72 16.45
CA SER A 86 -8.69 -8.77 16.33
C SER A 86 -10.12 -8.25 16.48
N THR A 87 -10.32 -7.29 17.38
CA THR A 87 -11.62 -6.62 17.58
C THR A 87 -11.97 -5.74 16.38
N VAL A 88 -11.03 -4.95 15.87
CA VAL A 88 -11.24 -4.12 14.67
C VAL A 88 -11.75 -4.96 13.50
N LEU A 89 -11.12 -6.11 13.25
CA LEU A 89 -11.43 -6.95 12.10
C LEU A 89 -12.91 -7.40 12.07
N ILE A 90 -13.49 -7.72 13.21
CA ILE A 90 -14.88 -8.17 13.30
C ILE A 90 -15.84 -7.01 13.50
N ARG A 91 -15.53 -6.09 14.42
CA ARG A 91 -16.44 -5.04 14.89
C ARG A 91 -17.02 -4.18 13.77
N ARG A 92 -16.22 -3.84 12.76
CA ARG A 92 -16.66 -3.05 11.61
C ARG A 92 -17.78 -3.75 10.82
N PHE A 93 -17.75 -5.08 10.71
CA PHE A 93 -18.82 -5.87 10.09
C PHE A 93 -20.02 -6.02 11.03
N GLU A 94 -19.80 -6.21 12.33
CA GLU A 94 -20.87 -6.24 13.32
C GLU A 94 -21.67 -4.95 13.31
N ILE A 95 -21.00 -3.78 13.30
CA ILE A 95 -21.67 -2.47 13.26
C ILE A 95 -22.49 -2.36 11.98
N PHE A 96 -21.89 -2.61 10.82
CA PHE A 96 -22.57 -2.47 9.53
C PHE A 96 -23.74 -3.45 9.41
N PHE A 97 -23.51 -4.75 9.57
CA PHE A 97 -24.54 -5.75 9.33
C PHE A 97 -25.64 -5.75 10.40
N SER A 98 -25.32 -5.44 11.67
CA SER A 98 -26.35 -5.27 12.70
C SER A 98 -27.24 -4.06 12.42
N GLY A 99 -26.67 -2.95 11.95
CA GLY A 99 -27.42 -1.78 11.50
C GLY A 99 -28.42 -2.09 10.39
N HIS A 100 -28.16 -3.12 9.60
CA HIS A 100 -29.01 -3.60 8.49
C HIS A 100 -29.79 -4.89 8.85
N GLY A 101 -29.88 -5.26 10.15
CA GLY A 101 -30.64 -6.43 10.62
C GLY A 101 -30.05 -7.78 10.22
N ARG A 102 -28.72 -7.86 10.01
CA ARG A 102 -28.00 -9.05 9.53
C ARG A 102 -26.73 -9.35 10.35
N GLY A 103 -26.72 -9.02 11.61
CA GLY A 103 -25.53 -9.19 12.47
C GLY A 103 -24.94 -10.60 12.50
N GLU A 104 -25.75 -11.62 12.21
CA GLU A 104 -25.36 -13.03 12.19
C GLU A 104 -24.31 -13.37 11.10
N VAL A 105 -24.24 -12.56 10.02
CA VAL A 105 -23.29 -12.82 8.91
C VAL A 105 -21.93 -12.17 9.11
N SER A 106 -21.71 -11.40 10.16
CA SER A 106 -20.54 -10.53 10.37
C SER A 106 -19.20 -11.27 10.27
N SER A 107 -19.08 -12.45 10.88
CA SER A 107 -17.86 -13.25 10.85
C SER A 107 -17.57 -13.82 9.45
N GLU A 108 -18.59 -14.29 8.74
CA GLU A 108 -18.42 -14.78 7.37
C GLU A 108 -18.08 -13.62 6.42
N ALA A 109 -18.71 -12.45 6.62
CA ALA A 109 -18.46 -11.25 5.83
C ALA A 109 -17.02 -10.76 5.98
N GLU A 110 -16.47 -10.77 7.20
CA GLU A 110 -15.07 -10.45 7.47
C GLU A 110 -14.11 -11.38 6.72
N ALA A 111 -14.32 -12.68 6.82
CA ALA A 111 -13.48 -13.67 6.15
C ALA A 111 -13.51 -13.51 4.61
N LEU A 112 -14.68 -13.30 4.04
CA LEU A 112 -14.84 -13.05 2.60
C LEU A 112 -14.21 -11.73 2.18
N TYR A 113 -14.40 -10.69 2.97
CA TYR A 113 -13.77 -9.39 2.70
C TYR A 113 -12.25 -9.49 2.64
N ARG A 114 -11.61 -10.14 3.63
CA ARG A 114 -10.15 -10.35 3.61
C ARG A 114 -9.70 -11.14 2.39
N ALA A 115 -10.47 -12.16 2.00
CA ALA A 115 -10.17 -12.92 0.80
C ALA A 115 -10.24 -12.03 -0.45
N PHE A 116 -11.33 -11.26 -0.63
CA PHE A 116 -11.50 -10.37 -1.78
C PHE A 116 -10.47 -9.23 -1.79
N LEU A 117 -10.20 -8.63 -0.63
CA LEU A 117 -9.18 -7.58 -0.51
C LEU A 117 -7.78 -8.10 -0.87
N GLY A 118 -7.44 -9.32 -0.43
CA GLY A 118 -6.17 -9.97 -0.79
C GLY A 118 -6.03 -10.24 -2.29
N GLU A 119 -7.14 -10.31 -3.02
CA GLU A 119 -7.13 -10.45 -4.47
C GLU A 119 -7.11 -9.10 -5.21
N SER A 120 -7.29 -7.99 -4.52
CA SER A 120 -7.20 -6.64 -5.09
C SER A 120 -5.80 -6.06 -4.89
N ALA A 121 -5.22 -5.51 -5.95
CA ALA A 121 -3.88 -4.92 -5.95
C ALA A 121 -3.83 -3.68 -6.85
N ILE A 122 -4.77 -2.76 -6.63
CA ILE A 122 -4.85 -1.50 -7.36
C ILE A 122 -3.66 -0.63 -6.90
N LEU A 123 -2.84 -0.21 -7.84
CA LEU A 123 -1.70 0.67 -7.58
C LEU A 123 -2.14 2.14 -7.61
N ILE A 124 -1.56 2.94 -6.74
CA ILE A 124 -1.56 4.39 -6.92
C ILE A 124 -0.72 4.72 -8.17
N PRO A 125 -1.19 5.63 -9.05
CA PRO A 125 -0.46 6.00 -10.25
C PRO A 125 0.98 6.40 -9.95
N GLY A 126 1.94 5.79 -10.66
CA GLY A 126 3.37 6.03 -10.48
C GLY A 126 4.04 5.22 -9.35
N ALA A 127 3.31 4.46 -8.56
CA ALA A 127 3.88 3.69 -7.42
C ALA A 127 4.90 2.64 -7.89
N LEU A 128 4.63 1.95 -9.00
CA LEU A 128 5.53 0.93 -9.54
C LEU A 128 6.84 1.54 -10.02
N GLU A 129 6.76 2.63 -10.77
CA GLU A 129 7.91 3.39 -11.29
C GLU A 129 8.74 3.95 -10.12
N LEU A 130 8.08 4.54 -9.14
CA LEU A 130 8.73 5.05 -7.93
C LEU A 130 9.52 3.95 -7.21
N CYS A 131 8.92 2.81 -6.94
CA CYS A 131 9.60 1.68 -6.29
C CYS A 131 10.77 1.16 -7.12
N ARG A 132 10.60 1.06 -8.43
CA ARG A 132 11.68 0.66 -9.37
C ARG A 132 12.87 1.62 -9.30
N ASP A 133 12.63 2.92 -9.32
CA ASP A 133 13.69 3.91 -9.33
C ASP A 133 14.37 4.03 -7.96
N LEU A 134 13.61 4.04 -6.88
CA LEU A 134 14.15 4.08 -5.53
C LEU A 134 14.95 2.82 -5.19
N SER A 135 14.54 1.64 -5.66
CA SER A 135 15.24 0.37 -5.38
C SER A 135 16.65 0.29 -5.98
N ARG A 136 16.96 1.10 -7.01
CA ARG A 136 18.31 1.23 -7.58
C ARG A 136 19.28 1.93 -6.63
N GLU A 137 18.75 2.72 -5.71
CA GLU A 137 19.53 3.59 -4.86
C GLU A 137 19.45 3.25 -3.38
N TYR A 138 18.34 2.69 -2.93
CA TYR A 138 18.02 2.43 -1.53
C TYR A 138 17.52 1.00 -1.37
N ARG A 139 17.74 0.43 -0.18
CA ARG A 139 17.00 -0.75 0.25
C ARG A 139 15.60 -0.32 0.66
N LEU A 140 14.57 -0.87 0.02
CA LEU A 140 13.20 -0.56 0.34
C LEU A 140 12.62 -1.58 1.29
N TYR A 141 11.88 -1.12 2.27
CA TYR A 141 11.11 -1.96 3.20
C TYR A 141 9.67 -1.45 3.22
N ALA A 142 8.72 -2.37 3.16
CA ALA A 142 7.32 -2.05 3.40
C ALA A 142 7.05 -2.08 4.90
N ALA A 143 6.22 -1.15 5.42
CA ALA A 143 5.79 -1.11 6.82
C ALA A 143 4.29 -0.87 6.89
N THR A 144 3.53 -1.85 7.40
CA THR A 144 2.07 -1.82 7.38
C THR A 144 1.43 -2.31 8.69
N ASN A 145 0.29 -1.70 9.06
CA ASN A 145 -0.58 -2.17 10.14
C ASN A 145 -1.63 -3.20 9.66
N GLY A 146 -1.71 -3.44 8.36
CA GLY A 146 -2.66 -4.38 7.77
C GLY A 146 -2.48 -5.84 8.23
N VAL A 147 -3.35 -6.74 7.77
CA VAL A 147 -3.26 -8.19 8.06
C VAL A 147 -2.19 -8.81 7.19
N ALA A 148 -1.22 -9.51 7.78
CA ALA A 148 -0.03 -10.03 7.10
C ALA A 148 -0.37 -10.81 5.83
N GLN A 149 -1.23 -11.83 5.93
CA GLN A 149 -1.62 -12.66 4.79
C GLN A 149 -2.21 -11.83 3.64
N THR A 150 -3.04 -10.83 3.95
CA THR A 150 -3.65 -9.92 2.96
C THR A 150 -2.58 -9.06 2.31
N GLN A 151 -1.71 -8.46 3.09
CA GLN A 151 -0.67 -7.55 2.57
C GLN A 151 0.36 -8.28 1.71
N TYR A 152 0.79 -9.48 2.10
CA TYR A 152 1.69 -10.29 1.26
C TYR A 152 1.06 -10.67 -0.08
N LYS A 153 -0.23 -11.03 -0.10
CA LYS A 153 -0.95 -11.32 -1.35
C LYS A 153 -1.03 -10.08 -2.25
N ARG A 154 -1.41 -8.93 -1.67
CA ARG A 154 -1.52 -7.67 -2.42
C ARG A 154 -0.17 -7.22 -2.98
N LEU A 155 0.91 -7.27 -2.19
CA LEU A 155 2.27 -6.98 -2.65
C LEU A 155 2.70 -7.89 -3.81
N LYS A 156 2.44 -9.18 -3.70
CA LYS A 156 2.78 -10.13 -4.76
C LYS A 156 2.00 -9.83 -6.04
N LYS A 157 0.71 -9.56 -5.91
CA LYS A 157 -0.20 -9.34 -7.04
C LYS A 157 0.03 -8.00 -7.75
N SER A 158 0.44 -6.98 -6.99
CA SER A 158 0.77 -5.65 -7.53
C SER A 158 2.10 -5.61 -8.30
N GLY A 159 2.92 -6.66 -8.22
CA GLY A 159 4.26 -6.67 -8.82
C GLY A 159 5.30 -5.86 -8.03
N LEU A 160 4.97 -5.37 -6.84
CA LEU A 160 5.88 -4.57 -6.01
C LEU A 160 6.92 -5.41 -5.26
N THR A 161 6.63 -6.70 -4.99
CA THR A 161 7.50 -7.59 -4.21
C THR A 161 8.99 -7.55 -4.61
N PRO A 162 9.39 -7.54 -5.90
CA PRO A 162 10.79 -7.57 -6.29
C PRO A 162 11.60 -6.33 -5.86
N PHE A 163 10.94 -5.22 -5.55
CA PHE A 163 11.62 -3.97 -5.16
C PHE A 163 11.89 -3.89 -3.67
N PHE A 164 11.26 -4.73 -2.85
CA PHE A 164 11.39 -4.68 -1.40
C PHE A 164 12.41 -5.70 -0.89
N SER A 165 13.29 -5.23 -0.01
CA SER A 165 14.24 -6.08 0.74
C SER A 165 13.58 -6.82 1.91
N GLY A 166 12.41 -6.35 2.36
CA GLY A 166 11.62 -6.96 3.42
C GLY A 166 10.30 -6.24 3.66
N VAL A 167 9.42 -6.87 4.41
CA VAL A 167 8.10 -6.36 4.80
C VAL A 167 7.98 -6.44 6.31
N PHE A 168 7.64 -5.33 6.95
CA PHE A 168 7.36 -5.23 8.36
C PHE A 168 5.84 -5.10 8.54
N VAL A 169 5.23 -6.13 9.08
CA VAL A 169 3.81 -6.13 9.44
C VAL A 169 3.71 -6.02 10.94
N SER A 170 2.86 -5.11 11.45
CA SER A 170 2.74 -4.83 12.88
C SER A 170 2.49 -6.07 13.73
N GLU A 171 1.69 -7.01 13.25
CA GLU A 171 1.39 -8.27 13.99
C GLU A 171 2.59 -9.22 14.08
N GLU A 172 3.53 -9.16 13.16
CA GLU A 172 4.77 -9.95 13.16
C GLU A 172 5.90 -9.21 13.91
N ALA A 173 5.88 -7.86 13.86
CA ALA A 173 6.86 -7.01 14.52
C ALA A 173 6.58 -6.83 16.03
N GLY A 174 5.36 -7.13 16.50
CA GLY A 174 4.94 -6.91 17.88
C GLY A 174 4.70 -5.45 18.24
N SER A 175 4.77 -4.54 17.27
CA SER A 175 4.57 -3.09 17.47
C SER A 175 3.85 -2.49 16.26
N GLN A 176 2.96 -1.54 16.49
CA GLN A 176 2.15 -0.90 15.45
C GLN A 176 2.51 0.57 15.25
N LYS A 177 2.37 1.06 14.03
CA LYS A 177 2.45 2.50 13.75
C LYS A 177 1.24 3.21 14.39
N PRO A 178 1.39 4.39 15.01
CA PRO A 178 2.59 5.22 15.17
C PRO A 178 3.30 5.02 16.54
N GLN A 179 3.15 3.87 17.19
CA GLN A 179 3.79 3.63 18.50
C GLN A 179 5.29 3.87 18.44
N LYS A 180 5.80 4.53 19.47
CA LYS A 180 7.24 4.70 19.73
C LYS A 180 7.64 3.63 20.73
N GLU A 181 8.57 2.79 20.38
CA GLU A 181 9.36 1.99 21.33
C GLU A 181 10.65 2.71 21.67
#